data_8e7fd7afea3ae0342cc4176684c580d2
#
_entry.id   8e7fd7afea3ae0342cc4176684c580d2
#
_cell.length_a   1.000
_cell.length_b   1.000
_cell.length_c   1.000
_cell.angle_alpha   90.00
_cell.angle_beta   90.00
_cell.angle_gamma   90.00
#
_symmetry.space_group_name_H-M   'P 1'
#
loop_
_entity.id
_entity.type
_entity.pdbx_description
1 polymer ?
#
loop_
_entity_poly.entity_id
_entity_poly.type
_entity_poly.pdbx_seq_one_letter_code
_entity_poly.pdbx_strand_id
1 'polypeptide(L)'
;MCGIVGLLGKQAVNQGIYDALTVLQHRGQDAAGMMTWSEGRFLLRKSNGLVRDVFHTRHMARLKGNLGIGHVRYPTAGSSSEAESQPFYVNSPYGIALAHNGNLTNSEQLKQELFSTDLRHINTSSDSEVLLNVFAHELGKQGLHLEAEDIFDAVRRVHRRCKGGYAAVAIINGFGMVAFRDPFGIRPVVFGTREEENGQAVMIASESVA
;
A
#
# COMPACT_ATOMS: atom_id res chain seq x y z
N MET A 1 7.66 -2.95 -13.75
CA MET A 1 6.48 -3.29 -12.90
C MET A 1 6.86 -3.01 -11.47
N CYS A 2 6.00 -2.37 -10.68
CA CYS A 2 6.29 -2.08 -9.27
C CYS A 2 6.41 -3.33 -8.39
N GLY A 3 7.08 -3.21 -7.24
CA GLY A 3 7.09 -4.21 -6.18
C GLY A 3 6.38 -3.69 -4.95
N ILE A 4 5.52 -4.50 -4.35
CA ILE A 4 4.86 -4.22 -3.08
C ILE A 4 5.19 -5.28 -2.04
N VAL A 5 5.25 -4.88 -0.80
CA VAL A 5 5.39 -5.76 0.36
C VAL A 5 4.56 -5.24 1.52
N GLY A 6 3.95 -6.14 2.27
CA GLY A 6 3.34 -5.90 3.56
C GLY A 6 3.87 -6.91 4.57
N LEU A 7 4.19 -6.48 5.77
CA LEU A 7 4.72 -7.32 6.83
C LEU A 7 4.05 -6.99 8.16
N LEU A 8 3.56 -8.03 8.83
CA LEU A 8 3.06 -8.00 10.19
C LEU A 8 3.88 -9.00 11.00
N GLY A 9 4.45 -8.57 12.13
CA GLY A 9 5.24 -9.42 13.02
C GLY A 9 4.99 -9.11 14.49
N LYS A 10 5.75 -9.74 15.36
CA LYS A 10 5.77 -9.43 16.79
C LYS A 10 6.84 -8.39 17.16
N GLN A 11 7.85 -8.25 16.32
CA GLN A 11 8.92 -7.28 16.45
C GLN A 11 8.81 -6.17 15.40
N ALA A 12 9.75 -5.23 15.41
CA ALA A 12 9.82 -4.17 14.41
C ALA A 12 10.04 -4.77 13.00
N VAL A 13 9.17 -4.38 12.04
CA VAL A 13 9.15 -4.96 10.70
C VAL A 13 9.97 -4.17 9.66
N ASN A 14 10.49 -3.02 10.03
CA ASN A 14 11.18 -2.13 9.10
C ASN A 14 12.38 -2.78 8.40
N GLN A 15 13.20 -3.58 9.12
CA GLN A 15 14.33 -4.28 8.50
C GLN A 15 13.85 -5.35 7.52
N GLY A 16 12.86 -6.16 7.89
CA GLY A 16 12.29 -7.16 6.99
C GLY A 16 11.70 -6.55 5.72
N ILE A 17 11.03 -5.39 5.84
CA ILE A 17 10.53 -4.66 4.67
C ILE A 17 11.68 -4.11 3.81
N TYR A 18 12.73 -3.57 4.43
CA TYR A 18 13.92 -3.10 3.71
C TYR A 18 14.57 -4.23 2.89
N ASP A 19 14.76 -5.40 3.51
CA ASP A 19 15.36 -6.57 2.88
C ASP A 19 14.49 -7.06 1.71
N ALA A 20 13.18 -7.18 1.92
CA ALA A 20 12.22 -7.55 0.89
C ALA A 20 12.22 -6.55 -0.30
N LEU A 21 12.20 -5.24 -0.02
CA LEU A 21 12.27 -4.22 -1.07
C LEU A 21 13.61 -4.26 -1.83
N THR A 22 14.71 -4.59 -1.15
CA THR A 22 16.03 -4.73 -1.78
C THR A 22 16.03 -5.89 -2.77
N VAL A 23 15.42 -7.03 -2.40
CA VAL A 23 15.26 -8.18 -3.29
C VAL A 23 14.30 -7.86 -4.44
N LEU A 24 13.23 -7.10 -4.17
CA LEU A 24 12.27 -6.65 -5.18
C LEU A 24 12.75 -5.47 -6.04
N GLN A 25 13.98 -4.95 -5.84
CA GLN A 25 14.50 -3.78 -6.54
C GLN A 25 14.51 -3.92 -8.07
N HIS A 26 14.62 -5.14 -8.60
CA HIS A 26 14.52 -5.42 -10.03
C HIS A 26 13.16 -5.02 -10.62
N ARG A 27 12.10 -4.92 -9.80
CA ARG A 27 10.76 -4.51 -10.21
C ARG A 27 10.60 -3.00 -10.32
N GLY A 28 11.43 -2.21 -9.64
CA GLY A 28 11.34 -0.77 -9.68
C GLY A 28 12.57 -0.08 -9.11
N GLN A 29 13.10 0.92 -9.84
CA GLN A 29 14.36 1.61 -9.52
C GLN A 29 14.22 3.14 -9.49
N ASP A 30 13.00 3.65 -9.68
CA ASP A 30 12.73 5.08 -9.76
C ASP A 30 12.53 5.71 -8.37
N ALA A 31 11.78 5.04 -7.52
CA ALA A 31 11.51 5.49 -6.16
C ALA A 31 11.29 4.30 -5.22
N ALA A 32 11.56 4.50 -3.95
CA ALA A 32 11.24 3.55 -2.89
C ALA A 32 10.52 4.25 -1.73
N GLY A 33 9.66 3.51 -1.04
CA GLY A 33 8.97 4.02 0.13
C GLY A 33 8.54 2.92 1.08
N MET A 34 8.44 3.28 2.35
CA MET A 34 8.01 2.42 3.44
C MET A 34 7.14 3.23 4.40
N MET A 35 6.07 2.64 4.84
CA MET A 35 5.23 3.15 5.91
C MET A 35 5.03 2.08 6.96
N THR A 36 5.33 2.41 8.21
CA THR A 36 5.08 1.54 9.35
C THR A 36 4.01 2.13 10.25
N TRP A 37 3.35 1.27 11.01
CA TRP A 37 2.36 1.66 12.00
C TRP A 37 2.85 1.32 13.40
N SER A 38 2.80 2.29 14.29
CA SER A 38 3.19 2.15 15.69
C SER A 38 2.33 3.06 16.57
N GLU A 39 1.74 2.50 17.63
CA GLU A 39 1.00 3.25 18.65
C GLU A 39 -0.06 4.23 18.08
N GLY A 40 -0.82 3.78 17.09
CA GLY A 40 -1.85 4.59 16.46
C GLY A 40 -1.34 5.60 15.43
N ARG A 41 -0.06 5.60 15.08
CA ARG A 41 0.56 6.54 14.14
C ARG A 41 1.20 5.85 12.97
N PHE A 42 1.09 6.46 11.80
CA PHE A 42 1.85 6.09 10.62
C PHE A 42 3.17 6.86 10.56
N LEU A 43 4.25 6.12 10.28
CA LEU A 43 5.59 6.66 10.13
C LEU A 43 6.03 6.37 8.69
N LEU A 44 6.26 7.43 7.91
CA LEU A 44 6.52 7.36 6.47
C LEU A 44 7.93 7.83 6.13
N ARG A 45 8.60 7.08 5.26
CA ARG A 45 9.74 7.53 4.47
C ARG A 45 9.55 7.07 3.03
N LYS A 46 9.60 8.00 2.08
CA LYS A 46 9.63 7.72 0.64
C LYS A 46 10.44 8.79 -0.08
N SER A 47 11.05 8.45 -1.18
CA SER A 47 11.78 9.38 -2.05
C SER A 47 12.11 8.70 -3.38
N ASN A 48 12.55 9.48 -4.35
CA ASN A 48 13.17 8.95 -5.56
C ASN A 48 14.52 8.29 -5.21
N GLY A 49 14.89 7.25 -5.94
CA GLY A 49 16.14 6.50 -5.79
C GLY A 49 15.94 5.03 -5.42
N LEU A 50 17.04 4.30 -5.34
CA LEU A 50 17.06 2.90 -4.94
C LEU A 50 16.78 2.75 -3.44
N VAL A 51 16.38 1.57 -3.01
CA VAL A 51 16.11 1.26 -1.59
C VAL A 51 17.25 1.72 -0.68
N ARG A 52 18.50 1.39 -1.03
CA ARG A 52 19.69 1.79 -0.27
C ARG A 52 19.91 3.30 -0.18
N ASP A 53 19.46 4.04 -1.20
CA ASP A 53 19.65 5.50 -1.28
C ASP A 53 18.55 6.25 -0.51
N VAL A 54 17.36 5.65 -0.40
CA VAL A 54 16.21 6.22 0.30
C VAL A 54 16.24 5.95 1.80
N PHE A 55 16.67 4.74 2.20
CA PHE A 55 16.62 4.30 3.59
C PHE A 55 18.01 4.25 4.24
N HIS A 56 18.41 5.36 4.84
CA HIS A 56 19.61 5.42 5.67
C HIS A 56 19.30 5.02 7.13
N THR A 57 20.32 4.69 7.92
CA THR A 57 20.21 4.29 9.35
C THR A 57 19.29 5.23 10.16
N ARG A 58 19.41 6.55 9.99
CA ARG A 58 18.56 7.55 10.67
C ARG A 58 17.08 7.42 10.32
N HIS A 59 16.75 6.97 9.10
CA HIS A 59 15.38 6.77 8.65
C HIS A 59 14.84 5.45 9.22
N MET A 60 15.63 4.39 9.16
CA MET A 60 15.28 3.08 9.71
C MET A 60 15.02 3.16 11.23
N ALA A 61 15.81 3.92 11.97
CA ALA A 61 15.61 4.12 13.41
C ALA A 61 14.27 4.81 13.76
N ARG A 62 13.66 5.53 12.82
CA ARG A 62 12.36 6.19 12.99
C ARG A 62 11.18 5.35 12.55
N LEU A 63 11.36 4.44 11.60
CA LEU A 63 10.31 3.58 11.06
C LEU A 63 10.06 2.39 12.01
N LYS A 64 9.57 2.70 13.21
CA LYS A 64 9.23 1.71 14.23
C LYS A 64 7.86 1.09 13.94
N GLY A 65 7.58 -0.04 14.60
CA GLY A 65 6.28 -0.71 14.55
C GLY A 65 6.39 -2.14 14.05
N ASN A 66 5.38 -2.90 14.36
CA ASN A 66 5.28 -4.33 14.04
C ASN A 66 4.37 -4.62 12.84
N LEU A 67 3.90 -3.58 12.18
CA LEU A 67 3.09 -3.61 10.97
C LEU A 67 3.60 -2.54 10.00
N GLY A 68 3.79 -2.91 8.73
CA GLY A 68 4.28 -1.96 7.73
C GLY A 68 4.04 -2.44 6.31
N ILE A 69 4.10 -1.49 5.38
CA ILE A 69 4.03 -1.73 3.94
C ILE A 69 5.17 -1.01 3.23
N GLY A 70 5.63 -1.56 2.12
CA GLY A 70 6.70 -1.01 1.32
C GLY A 70 6.43 -1.10 -0.17
N HIS A 71 7.12 -0.25 -0.92
CA HIS A 71 6.97 -0.12 -2.37
C HIS A 71 8.29 0.23 -3.05
N VAL A 72 8.55 -0.39 -4.21
CA VAL A 72 9.54 0.05 -5.20
C VAL A 72 8.84 0.37 -6.50
N ARG A 73 9.08 1.59 -7.01
CA ARG A 73 8.37 2.14 -8.17
C ARG A 73 9.13 1.87 -9.46
N TYR A 74 8.40 1.37 -10.45
CA TYR A 74 8.79 1.44 -11.85
C TYR A 74 8.01 2.59 -12.51
N PRO A 75 8.67 3.56 -13.17
CA PRO A 75 7.96 4.66 -13.79
C PRO A 75 7.02 4.13 -14.89
N THR A 76 5.74 4.41 -14.75
CA THR A 76 4.76 4.34 -15.83
C THR A 76 4.71 5.69 -16.53
N ALA A 77 3.99 5.84 -17.62
CA ALA A 77 3.86 7.13 -18.31
C ALA A 77 3.48 8.24 -17.30
N GLY A 78 4.36 9.23 -17.08
CA GLY A 78 4.15 10.30 -16.12
C GLY A 78 5.46 10.90 -15.61
N SER A 79 5.38 11.89 -14.74
CA SER A 79 6.53 12.53 -14.13
C SER A 79 7.21 11.62 -13.10
N SER A 80 8.54 11.70 -12.97
CA SER A 80 9.31 11.09 -11.88
C SER A 80 9.20 11.92 -10.59
N SER A 81 8.02 12.47 -10.30
CA SER A 81 7.82 13.30 -9.12
C SER A 81 7.86 12.46 -7.85
N GLU A 82 8.56 12.93 -6.83
CA GLU A 82 8.56 12.33 -5.49
C GLU A 82 7.14 12.23 -4.91
N ALA A 83 6.24 13.12 -5.29
CA ALA A 83 4.84 13.11 -4.88
C ALA A 83 4.12 11.81 -5.29
N GLU A 84 4.53 11.18 -6.39
CA GLU A 84 3.97 9.92 -6.89
C GLU A 84 4.60 8.67 -6.26
N SER A 85 5.62 8.84 -5.41
CA SER A 85 6.19 7.72 -4.66
C SER A 85 5.16 7.17 -3.68
N GLN A 86 5.19 5.87 -3.49
CA GLN A 86 4.29 5.16 -2.59
C GLN A 86 5.04 4.68 -1.34
N PRO A 87 4.33 4.35 -0.23
CA PRO A 87 2.87 4.30 -0.06
C PRO A 87 2.18 5.66 -0.05
N PHE A 88 0.90 5.66 -0.43
CA PHE A 88 -0.01 6.78 -0.23
C PHE A 88 -0.77 6.65 1.09
N TYR A 89 -1.29 7.78 1.59
CA TYR A 89 -2.03 7.85 2.85
C TYR A 89 -3.24 8.78 2.73
N VAL A 90 -4.35 8.38 3.33
CA VAL A 90 -5.51 9.23 3.58
C VAL A 90 -5.89 9.15 5.06
N ASN A 91 -6.28 10.29 5.64
CA ASN A 91 -6.64 10.37 7.06
C ASN A 91 -8.09 9.94 7.35
N SER A 92 -8.96 9.96 6.36
CA SER A 92 -10.39 9.66 6.51
C SER A 92 -10.87 8.66 5.46
N PRO A 93 -11.71 7.67 5.86
CA PRO A 93 -12.02 7.27 7.25
C PRO A 93 -10.87 6.48 7.88
N TYR A 94 -10.81 6.39 9.17
CA TYR A 94 -9.92 5.56 10.02
C TYR A 94 -8.41 5.84 9.91
N GLY A 95 -7.92 6.48 8.84
CA GLY A 95 -6.50 6.50 8.47
C GLY A 95 -6.10 5.23 7.71
N ILE A 96 -5.79 5.39 6.42
CA ILE A 96 -5.48 4.25 5.54
C ILE A 96 -4.19 4.55 4.78
N ALA A 97 -3.25 3.61 4.82
CA ALA A 97 -2.06 3.59 3.99
C ALA A 97 -2.19 2.50 2.92
N LEU A 98 -1.68 2.75 1.70
CA LEU A 98 -1.79 1.78 0.61
C LEU A 98 -0.55 1.83 -0.29
N ALA A 99 -0.05 0.65 -0.66
CA ALA A 99 0.91 0.42 -1.72
C ALA A 99 0.27 -0.42 -2.83
N HIS A 100 0.50 -0.04 -4.08
CA HIS A 100 -0.17 -0.58 -5.26
C HIS A 100 0.83 -0.92 -6.35
N ASN A 101 0.63 -2.07 -6.98
CA ASN A 101 1.30 -2.49 -8.21
C ASN A 101 0.25 -2.75 -9.28
N GLY A 102 0.22 -1.95 -10.33
CA GLY A 102 -0.74 -2.14 -11.42
C GLY A 102 -1.04 -0.88 -12.20
N ASN A 103 -2.19 -0.89 -12.84
CA ASN A 103 -2.72 0.25 -13.57
C ASN A 103 -4.25 0.18 -13.65
N LEU A 104 -4.90 1.30 -13.31
CA LEU A 104 -6.34 1.48 -13.51
C LEU A 104 -6.61 2.12 -14.87
N THR A 105 -7.41 1.46 -15.69
CA THR A 105 -7.78 1.98 -17.02
C THR A 105 -8.84 3.07 -16.98
N ASN A 106 -9.54 3.23 -15.84
CA ASN A 106 -10.61 4.23 -15.65
C ASN A 106 -10.30 5.22 -14.53
N SER A 107 -9.03 5.48 -14.24
CA SER A 107 -8.59 6.38 -13.16
C SER A 107 -9.17 7.79 -13.27
N GLU A 108 -9.18 8.38 -14.47
CA GLU A 108 -9.72 9.73 -14.67
C GLU A 108 -11.23 9.81 -14.42
N GLN A 109 -11.99 8.80 -14.86
CA GLN A 109 -13.43 8.73 -14.55
C GLN A 109 -13.66 8.64 -13.03
N LEU A 110 -12.90 7.79 -12.35
CA LEU A 110 -13.02 7.62 -10.89
C LEU A 110 -12.63 8.89 -10.12
N LYS A 111 -11.62 9.63 -10.61
CA LYS A 111 -11.20 10.90 -10.03
C LYS A 111 -12.34 11.95 -10.10
N GLN A 112 -13.00 12.07 -11.23
CA GLN A 112 -14.15 12.96 -11.39
C GLN A 112 -15.32 12.54 -10.50
N GLU A 113 -15.60 11.25 -10.43
CA GLU A 113 -16.66 10.69 -9.59
C GLU A 113 -16.38 10.97 -8.09
N LEU A 114 -15.17 10.69 -7.60
CA LEU A 114 -14.78 10.97 -6.22
C LEU A 114 -14.90 12.46 -5.86
N PHE A 115 -14.56 13.36 -6.79
CA PHE A 115 -14.72 14.78 -6.56
C PHE A 115 -16.20 15.18 -6.48
N SER A 116 -17.05 14.68 -7.40
CA SER A 116 -18.46 15.06 -7.46
C SER A 116 -19.32 14.46 -6.34
N THR A 117 -18.98 13.26 -5.86
CA THR A 117 -19.78 12.53 -4.87
C THR A 117 -19.29 12.69 -3.43
N ASP A 118 -18.00 12.93 -3.25
CA ASP A 118 -17.34 12.83 -1.94
C ASP A 118 -16.39 14.01 -1.65
N LEU A 119 -16.34 14.97 -2.58
CA LEU A 119 -15.47 16.15 -2.55
C LEU A 119 -13.98 15.80 -2.28
N ARG A 120 -13.55 14.60 -2.71
CA ARG A 120 -12.17 14.15 -2.56
C ARG A 120 -11.30 14.72 -3.66
N HIS A 121 -10.30 15.49 -3.25
CA HIS A 121 -9.27 15.99 -4.13
C HIS A 121 -8.14 14.95 -4.27
N ILE A 122 -7.78 14.61 -5.51
CA ILE A 122 -6.65 13.76 -5.85
C ILE A 122 -5.49 14.67 -6.24
N ASN A 123 -4.42 14.62 -5.49
CA ASN A 123 -3.32 15.59 -5.59
C ASN A 123 -2.28 15.22 -6.66
N THR A 124 -2.21 13.95 -7.06
CA THR A 124 -1.24 13.46 -8.04
C THR A 124 -1.90 12.92 -9.30
N SER A 125 -1.11 12.58 -10.31
CA SER A 125 -1.58 11.86 -11.50
C SER A 125 -1.61 10.34 -11.29
N SER A 126 -1.21 9.86 -10.10
CA SER A 126 -1.11 8.43 -9.80
C SER A 126 -2.49 7.78 -9.63
N ASP A 127 -2.73 6.72 -10.38
CA ASP A 127 -3.90 5.85 -10.21
C ASP A 127 -3.92 5.14 -8.85
N SER A 128 -2.77 5.03 -8.19
CA SER A 128 -2.65 4.48 -6.82
C SER A 128 -3.33 5.38 -5.79
N GLU A 129 -3.24 6.70 -5.93
CA GLU A 129 -3.96 7.65 -5.08
C GLU A 129 -5.47 7.56 -5.32
N VAL A 130 -5.88 7.35 -6.58
CA VAL A 130 -7.27 7.12 -6.94
C VAL A 130 -7.78 5.82 -6.30
N LEU A 131 -7.05 4.70 -6.44
CA LEU A 131 -7.42 3.42 -5.84
C LEU A 131 -7.59 3.54 -4.32
N LEU A 132 -6.65 4.21 -3.64
CA LEU A 132 -6.73 4.45 -2.21
C LEU A 132 -7.99 5.23 -1.83
N ASN A 133 -8.32 6.28 -2.58
CA ASN A 133 -9.49 7.10 -2.30
C ASN A 133 -10.81 6.38 -2.62
N VAL A 134 -10.87 5.53 -3.64
CA VAL A 134 -12.02 4.64 -3.90
C VAL A 134 -12.19 3.67 -2.73
N PHE A 135 -11.11 3.03 -2.26
CA PHE A 135 -11.15 2.12 -1.13
C PHE A 135 -11.61 2.83 0.16
N ALA A 136 -11.07 4.01 0.44
CA ALA A 136 -11.46 4.85 1.57
C ALA A 136 -12.95 5.25 1.50
N HIS A 137 -13.45 5.62 0.31
CA HIS A 137 -14.86 5.93 0.11
C HIS A 137 -15.75 4.72 0.40
N GLU A 138 -15.40 3.53 -0.09
CA GLU A 138 -16.17 2.31 0.14
C GLU A 138 -16.14 1.86 1.61
N LEU A 139 -15.01 2.01 2.29
CA LEU A 139 -14.90 1.77 3.73
C LEU A 139 -15.74 2.76 4.55
N GLY A 140 -15.78 4.04 4.14
CA GLY A 140 -16.58 5.06 4.83
C GLY A 140 -18.08 4.79 4.88
N LYS A 141 -18.57 3.91 4.02
CA LYS A 141 -19.98 3.49 4.01
C LYS A 141 -20.32 2.50 5.13
N GLN A 142 -19.30 1.92 5.80
CA GLN A 142 -19.50 0.85 6.80
C GLN A 142 -19.76 1.36 8.22
N GLY A 143 -19.51 2.65 8.50
CA GLY A 143 -19.74 3.23 9.81
C GLY A 143 -18.53 3.18 10.74
N LEU A 144 -18.73 3.33 12.04
CA LEU A 144 -17.64 3.50 13.02
C LEU A 144 -16.98 2.20 13.46
N HIS A 145 -17.71 1.11 13.44
CA HIS A 145 -17.23 -0.21 13.89
C HIS A 145 -17.07 -1.11 12.68
N LEU A 146 -15.80 -1.40 12.32
CA LEU A 146 -15.48 -2.30 11.22
C LEU A 146 -15.25 -3.71 11.74
N GLU A 147 -15.83 -4.66 11.03
CA GLU A 147 -15.48 -6.07 11.10
C GLU A 147 -14.74 -6.49 9.83
N ALA A 148 -14.14 -7.67 9.83
CA ALA A 148 -13.41 -8.18 8.66
C ALA A 148 -14.32 -8.27 7.42
N GLU A 149 -15.59 -8.65 7.59
CA GLU A 149 -16.54 -8.76 6.48
C GLU A 149 -16.86 -7.40 5.85
N ASP A 150 -16.91 -6.32 6.64
CA ASP A 150 -17.10 -4.96 6.14
C ASP A 150 -15.94 -4.52 5.23
N ILE A 151 -14.71 -4.90 5.62
CA ILE A 151 -13.51 -4.63 4.81
C ILE A 151 -13.58 -5.42 3.49
N PHE A 152 -13.99 -6.70 3.54
CA PHE A 152 -14.16 -7.52 2.34
C PHE A 152 -15.28 -6.99 1.44
N ASP A 153 -16.36 -6.49 2.01
CA ASP A 153 -17.43 -5.84 1.25
C ASP A 153 -16.97 -4.54 0.59
N ALA A 154 -16.15 -3.74 1.26
CA ALA A 154 -15.54 -2.57 0.64
C ALA A 154 -14.64 -2.98 -0.54
N VAL A 155 -13.82 -4.02 -0.40
CA VAL A 155 -12.99 -4.56 -1.48
C VAL A 155 -13.84 -5.08 -2.64
N ARG A 156 -14.94 -5.80 -2.40
CA ARG A 156 -15.89 -6.23 -3.45
C ARG A 156 -16.44 -5.03 -4.25
N ARG A 157 -16.72 -3.90 -3.57
CA ARG A 157 -17.16 -2.66 -4.23
C ARG A 157 -16.03 -1.98 -5.00
N VAL A 158 -14.79 -1.99 -4.48
CA VAL A 158 -13.62 -1.55 -5.23
C VAL A 158 -13.50 -2.33 -6.54
N HIS A 159 -13.64 -3.66 -6.52
CA HIS A 159 -13.57 -4.50 -7.72
C HIS A 159 -14.64 -4.17 -8.77
N ARG A 160 -15.83 -3.73 -8.36
CA ARG A 160 -16.89 -3.31 -9.28
C ARG A 160 -16.60 -1.97 -9.96
N ARG A 161 -15.92 -1.07 -9.24
CA ARG A 161 -15.61 0.30 -9.69
C ARG A 161 -14.30 0.40 -10.45
N CYS A 162 -13.24 -0.18 -9.91
CA CYS A 162 -11.89 -0.11 -10.47
C CYS A 162 -11.71 -1.12 -11.60
N LYS A 163 -11.29 -0.65 -12.78
CA LYS A 163 -11.01 -1.46 -13.95
C LYS A 163 -9.51 -1.46 -14.24
N GLY A 164 -8.96 -2.60 -14.57
CA GLY A 164 -7.54 -2.78 -14.86
C GLY A 164 -6.94 -3.96 -14.11
N GLY A 165 -5.61 -4.08 -14.17
CA GLY A 165 -4.85 -5.10 -13.46
C GLY A 165 -4.12 -4.47 -12.28
N TYR A 166 -4.42 -4.89 -11.06
CA TYR A 166 -3.83 -4.34 -9.85
C TYR A 166 -3.66 -5.36 -8.73
N ALA A 167 -2.64 -5.14 -7.90
CA ALA A 167 -2.49 -5.75 -6.58
C ALA A 167 -2.16 -4.64 -5.59
N ALA A 168 -2.78 -4.69 -4.42
CA ALA A 168 -2.61 -3.69 -3.38
C ALA A 168 -2.42 -4.35 -2.01
N VAL A 169 -1.64 -3.69 -1.17
CA VAL A 169 -1.55 -3.96 0.26
C VAL A 169 -1.84 -2.65 1.00
N ALA A 170 -2.71 -2.71 1.99
CA ALA A 170 -3.12 -1.55 2.76
C ALA A 170 -3.09 -1.83 4.26
N ILE A 171 -2.85 -0.78 5.05
CA ILE A 171 -3.00 -0.78 6.50
C ILE A 171 -4.18 0.13 6.83
N ILE A 172 -5.12 -0.37 7.60
CA ILE A 172 -6.22 0.40 8.18
C ILE A 172 -5.92 0.59 9.67
N ASN A 173 -5.80 1.83 10.10
CA ASN A 173 -5.45 2.17 11.48
C ASN A 173 -6.45 1.55 12.46
N GLY A 174 -5.94 0.84 13.45
CA GLY A 174 -6.75 0.16 14.47
C GLY A 174 -7.32 -1.22 14.06
N PHE A 175 -7.23 -1.61 12.76
CA PHE A 175 -7.79 -2.87 12.26
C PHE A 175 -6.72 -3.85 11.77
N GLY A 176 -5.68 -3.38 11.07
CA GLY A 176 -4.61 -4.25 10.61
C GLY A 176 -4.29 -4.10 9.13
N MET A 177 -3.81 -5.17 8.50
CA MET A 177 -3.39 -5.20 7.11
C MET A 177 -4.37 -6.01 6.26
N VAL A 178 -4.70 -5.48 5.09
CA VAL A 178 -5.47 -6.15 4.05
C VAL A 178 -4.70 -6.15 2.74
N ALA A 179 -4.78 -7.24 2.00
CA ALA A 179 -4.27 -7.30 0.63
C ALA A 179 -5.36 -7.81 -0.31
N PHE A 180 -5.38 -7.25 -1.49
CA PHE A 180 -6.33 -7.65 -2.54
C PHE A 180 -5.70 -7.43 -3.92
N ARG A 181 -6.23 -8.14 -4.91
CA ARG A 181 -5.85 -7.98 -6.31
C ARG A 181 -7.08 -7.94 -7.21
N ASP A 182 -6.91 -7.50 -8.43
CA ASP A 182 -7.98 -7.44 -9.41
C ASP A 182 -8.71 -8.80 -9.57
N PRO A 183 -9.99 -8.80 -9.95
CA PRO A 183 -10.80 -10.02 -10.02
C PRO A 183 -10.26 -11.09 -10.99
N PHE A 184 -9.41 -10.70 -11.95
CA PHE A 184 -8.83 -11.58 -12.95
C PHE A 184 -7.45 -12.11 -12.56
N GLY A 185 -6.89 -11.60 -11.44
CA GLY A 185 -5.58 -12.00 -10.94
C GLY A 185 -4.41 -11.62 -11.86
N ILE A 186 -4.54 -10.50 -12.60
CA ILE A 186 -3.54 -10.05 -13.58
C ILE A 186 -2.21 -9.71 -12.89
N ARG A 187 -2.26 -9.05 -11.72
CA ARG A 187 -1.06 -8.74 -10.96
C ARG A 187 -0.78 -9.81 -9.91
N PRO A 188 0.48 -10.26 -9.79
CA PRO A 188 0.83 -11.26 -8.79
C PRO A 188 0.82 -10.65 -7.39
N VAL A 189 0.40 -11.46 -6.45
CA VAL A 189 0.58 -11.27 -5.02
C VAL A 189 0.69 -12.64 -4.38
N VAL A 190 1.66 -12.80 -3.49
CA VAL A 190 1.90 -14.02 -2.72
C VAL A 190 1.72 -13.73 -1.23
N PHE A 191 1.36 -14.74 -0.50
CA PHE A 191 1.19 -14.72 0.95
C PHE A 191 2.09 -15.80 1.55
N GLY A 192 2.78 -15.45 2.62
CA GLY A 192 3.61 -16.38 3.38
C GLY A 192 3.55 -16.10 4.87
N THR A 193 3.83 -17.12 5.65
CA THR A 193 3.93 -17.05 7.10
C THR A 193 5.23 -17.66 7.58
N ARG A 194 5.74 -17.14 8.69
CA ARG A 194 6.93 -17.65 9.36
C ARG A 194 6.68 -17.71 10.87
N GLU A 195 6.99 -18.84 11.49
CA GLU A 195 6.98 -18.96 12.94
C GLU A 195 8.14 -18.14 13.53
N GLU A 196 7.85 -17.38 14.58
CA GLU A 196 8.80 -16.60 15.39
C GLU A 196 8.68 -17.04 16.85
N GLU A 197 9.69 -16.75 17.68
CA GLU A 197 9.72 -17.16 19.11
C GLU A 197 8.43 -16.77 19.87
N ASN A 198 7.82 -15.63 19.51
CA ASN A 198 6.66 -15.07 20.20
C ASN A 198 5.38 -15.08 19.34
N GLY A 199 5.30 -15.92 18.33
CA GLY A 199 4.13 -16.04 17.45
C GLY A 199 4.49 -16.12 15.98
N GLN A 200 3.60 -15.67 15.12
CA GLN A 200 3.72 -15.79 13.67
C GLN A 200 3.94 -14.43 13.01
N ALA A 201 4.87 -14.33 12.09
CA ALA A 201 4.96 -13.23 11.14
C ALA A 201 4.21 -13.59 9.85
N VAL A 202 3.58 -12.57 9.25
CA VAL A 202 2.81 -12.68 8.00
C VAL A 202 3.39 -11.71 6.99
N MET A 203 3.74 -12.20 5.81
CA MET A 203 4.21 -11.39 4.70
C MET A 203 3.30 -11.54 3.49
N ILE A 204 3.07 -10.41 2.83
CA ILE A 204 2.40 -10.32 1.53
C ILE A 204 3.35 -9.59 0.60
N ALA A 205 3.63 -10.15 -0.57
CA ALA A 205 4.58 -9.54 -1.51
C ALA A 205 4.20 -9.78 -2.96
N SER A 206 4.79 -9.00 -3.87
CA SER A 206 4.64 -9.20 -5.30
C SER A 206 5.25 -10.51 -5.79
N GLU A 207 6.27 -11.03 -5.11
CA GLU A 207 6.99 -12.26 -5.46
C GLU A 207 7.43 -13.01 -4.21
N SER A 208 7.60 -14.32 -4.34
CA SER A 208 7.99 -15.22 -3.24
C SER A 208 9.45 -15.12 -2.81
N VAL A 209 10.26 -14.34 -3.50
CA VAL A 209 11.66 -14.08 -3.15
C VAL A 209 11.82 -12.99 -2.07
N ALA A 210 10.73 -12.28 -1.76
CA ALA A 210 10.71 -11.20 -0.78
C ALA A 210 10.89 -11.69 0.67
#